data_1e6b97af7cfa3582021a877995a96d02
#
_entry.id   1e6b97af7cfa3582021a877995a96d02
#
_cell.length_a   1.000
_cell.length_b   1.000
_cell.length_c   1.000
_cell.angle_alpha   90.00
_cell.angle_beta   90.00
_cell.angle_gamma   90.00
#
_symmetry.space_group_name_H-M   'P 1'
#
loop_
_entity.id
_entity.type
_entity.pdbx_description
1 polymer ?
#
loop_
_entity_poly.entity_id
_entity_poly.type
_entity_poly.pdbx_seq_one_letter_code
_entity_poly.pdbx_strand_id
1 'polypeptide(L)'
;MKKIYLILFIVLFLILGGGLYFMFGRSDNYTVPSGYKLYHIGQTIDFSRDGNSAKFVDTKMGWGGQETKHRCFVGSNAELSLYVPDITAQQVQLFVHATGVFKPDTKCQNIDVYVNDTLVEQWCMDSRDIYVATIPANIITSDALNIRFVIESPYISPIDSRPLGAAVREIYMEKKFAQKTRKKISRWVQDKLFGNKPMPEYGMQNKESETKTNAK
;
A
#
# COMPACT_ATOMS: atom_id res chain seq x y z
N MET A 1 -28.20 47.15 -18.99
CA MET A 1 -28.24 45.65 -18.88
C MET A 1 -27.04 44.97 -19.51
N LYS A 2 -26.60 45.27 -20.72
CA LYS A 2 -25.45 44.58 -21.39
C LYS A 2 -24.12 44.60 -20.61
N LYS A 3 -23.80 45.66 -19.86
CA LYS A 3 -22.55 45.78 -19.06
C LYS A 3 -22.50 44.81 -17.87
N ILE A 4 -23.65 44.52 -17.25
CA ILE A 4 -23.72 43.59 -16.09
C ILE A 4 -23.46 42.15 -16.54
N TYR A 5 -23.98 41.73 -17.69
CA TYR A 5 -23.72 40.37 -18.23
C TYR A 5 -22.26 40.17 -18.61
N LEU A 6 -21.60 41.20 -19.14
CA LEU A 6 -20.18 41.13 -19.48
C LEU A 6 -19.33 40.95 -18.20
N ILE A 7 -19.62 41.65 -17.12
CA ILE A 7 -18.91 41.53 -15.85
C ILE A 7 -19.13 40.14 -15.26
N LEU A 8 -20.38 39.61 -15.25
CA LEU A 8 -20.69 38.28 -14.76
C LEU A 8 -19.97 37.19 -15.57
N PHE A 9 -19.89 37.35 -16.90
CA PHE A 9 -19.18 36.40 -17.77
C PHE A 9 -17.68 36.39 -17.49
N ILE A 10 -17.04 37.54 -17.28
CA ILE A 10 -15.62 37.65 -16.93
C ILE A 10 -15.34 37.01 -15.56
N VAL A 11 -16.19 37.25 -14.55
CA VAL A 11 -16.05 36.67 -13.21
C VAL A 11 -16.20 35.14 -13.28
N LEU A 12 -17.19 34.64 -14.01
CA LEU A 12 -17.40 33.21 -14.22
C LEU A 12 -16.20 32.55 -14.93
N PHE A 13 -15.64 33.25 -15.94
CA PHE A 13 -14.46 32.73 -16.68
C PHE A 13 -13.20 32.70 -15.80
N LEU A 14 -13.01 33.69 -14.92
CA LEU A 14 -11.92 33.74 -13.95
C LEU A 14 -12.07 32.64 -12.89
N ILE A 15 -13.28 32.37 -12.42
CA ILE A 15 -13.56 31.30 -11.46
C ILE A 15 -13.33 29.94 -12.10
N LEU A 16 -13.83 29.68 -13.32
CA LEU A 16 -13.65 28.45 -14.04
C LEU A 16 -12.20 28.24 -14.50
N GLY A 17 -11.56 29.29 -15.04
CA GLY A 17 -10.16 29.24 -15.46
C GLY A 17 -9.19 29.10 -14.29
N GLY A 18 -9.44 29.83 -13.18
CA GLY A 18 -8.67 29.69 -11.94
C GLY A 18 -8.85 28.32 -11.29
N GLY A 19 -10.07 27.77 -11.28
CA GLY A 19 -10.36 26.43 -10.79
C GLY A 19 -9.67 25.34 -11.62
N LEU A 20 -9.67 25.44 -12.94
CA LEU A 20 -8.96 24.53 -13.84
C LEU A 20 -7.43 24.66 -13.65
N TYR A 21 -6.89 25.86 -13.55
CA TYR A 21 -5.46 26.06 -13.28
C TYR A 21 -5.04 25.47 -11.94
N PHE A 22 -5.88 25.56 -10.89
CA PHE A 22 -5.61 24.95 -9.58
C PHE A 22 -5.68 23.42 -9.62
N MET A 23 -6.55 22.84 -10.47
CA MET A 23 -6.65 21.38 -10.63
C MET A 23 -5.57 20.76 -11.53
N PHE A 24 -5.10 21.49 -12.55
CA PHE A 24 -4.17 20.96 -13.56
C PHE A 24 -2.77 21.60 -13.54
N GLY A 25 -2.59 22.70 -12.80
CA GLY A 25 -1.35 23.50 -12.82
C GLY A 25 -0.28 23.09 -11.81
N ARG A 26 -0.55 22.12 -10.92
CA ARG A 26 0.45 21.67 -9.94
C ARG A 26 1.31 20.58 -10.58
N SER A 27 2.27 20.99 -11.40
CA SER A 27 3.43 20.16 -11.70
C SER A 27 4.27 20.08 -10.43
N ASP A 28 4.04 19.09 -9.60
CA ASP A 28 4.85 18.83 -8.42
C ASP A 28 6.23 18.34 -8.90
N ASN A 29 7.15 19.28 -9.15
CA ASN A 29 8.54 18.98 -9.48
C ASN A 29 9.26 18.52 -8.21
N TYR A 30 9.07 17.26 -7.83
CA TYR A 30 9.82 16.66 -6.74
C TYR A 30 11.27 16.38 -7.17
N THR A 31 12.23 16.84 -6.40
CA THR A 31 13.62 16.43 -6.54
C THR A 31 13.78 15.09 -5.81
N VAL A 32 13.73 13.99 -6.55
CA VAL A 32 13.89 12.64 -6.00
C VAL A 32 15.37 12.40 -5.70
N PRO A 33 15.74 12.03 -4.46
CA PRO A 33 17.13 11.71 -4.12
C PRO A 33 17.68 10.53 -4.95
N SER A 34 18.98 10.53 -5.19
CA SER A 34 19.64 9.43 -5.91
C SER A 34 19.40 8.10 -5.20
N GLY A 35 19.09 7.05 -5.96
CA GLY A 35 18.79 5.71 -5.44
C GLY A 35 17.34 5.49 -5.05
N TYR A 36 16.54 6.54 -4.90
CA TYR A 36 15.11 6.42 -4.57
C TYR A 36 14.23 6.48 -5.83
N LYS A 37 13.03 5.91 -5.71
CA LYS A 37 12.00 5.96 -6.77
C LYS A 37 10.78 6.73 -6.27
N LEU A 38 10.28 7.67 -7.09
CA LEU A 38 9.07 8.42 -6.75
C LEU A 38 7.87 7.48 -6.63
N TYR A 39 7.20 7.54 -5.48
CA TYR A 39 6.01 6.77 -5.19
C TYR A 39 4.93 7.67 -4.58
N HIS A 40 3.70 7.51 -5.01
CA HIS A 40 2.56 8.23 -4.46
C HIS A 40 1.70 7.31 -3.60
N ILE A 41 1.29 7.77 -2.42
CA ILE A 41 0.39 7.03 -1.52
C ILE A 41 -0.88 6.63 -2.26
N GLY A 42 -1.28 5.37 -2.10
CA GLY A 42 -2.40 4.76 -2.82
C GLY A 42 -2.03 4.18 -4.20
N GLN A 43 -0.82 4.42 -4.68
CA GLN A 43 -0.33 3.78 -5.90
C GLN A 43 -0.02 2.30 -5.64
N THR A 44 -0.43 1.41 -6.55
CA THR A 44 -0.04 0.00 -6.51
C THR A 44 1.23 -0.25 -7.33
N ILE A 45 2.21 -0.93 -6.73
CA ILE A 45 3.34 -1.54 -7.42
C ILE A 45 2.91 -2.95 -7.81
N ASP A 46 2.65 -3.15 -9.08
CA ASP A 46 2.25 -4.44 -9.67
C ASP A 46 3.47 -5.21 -10.16
N PHE A 47 3.66 -6.40 -9.63
CA PHE A 47 4.78 -7.29 -9.92
C PHE A 47 4.48 -8.33 -11.01
N SER A 48 3.32 -8.28 -11.64
CA SER A 48 3.02 -9.10 -12.82
C SER A 48 3.87 -8.70 -14.03
N ARG A 49 3.90 -9.55 -15.07
CA ARG A 49 4.69 -9.32 -16.29
C ARG A 49 4.42 -7.96 -16.94
N ASP A 50 3.16 -7.55 -16.97
CA ASP A 50 2.73 -6.30 -17.59
C ASP A 50 2.64 -5.14 -16.58
N GLY A 51 3.05 -5.40 -15.33
CA GLY A 51 2.99 -4.45 -14.22
C GLY A 51 4.11 -3.42 -14.26
N ASN A 52 4.06 -2.50 -13.30
CA ASN A 52 4.94 -1.34 -13.22
C ASN A 52 6.16 -1.53 -12.30
N SER A 53 6.36 -2.72 -11.71
CA SER A 53 7.38 -2.97 -10.68
C SER A 53 8.81 -2.66 -11.13
N ALA A 54 9.12 -2.78 -12.44
CA ALA A 54 10.44 -2.46 -12.97
C ALA A 54 10.88 -1.00 -12.73
N LYS A 55 9.92 -0.09 -12.46
CA LYS A 55 10.20 1.31 -12.10
C LYS A 55 10.65 1.48 -10.65
N PHE A 56 10.35 0.51 -9.78
CA PHE A 56 10.52 0.63 -8.32
C PHE A 56 11.59 -0.30 -7.76
N VAL A 57 11.83 -1.46 -8.39
CA VAL A 57 12.74 -2.48 -7.86
C VAL A 57 13.97 -2.68 -8.74
N ASP A 58 15.09 -2.95 -8.08
CA ASP A 58 16.33 -3.38 -8.71
C ASP A 58 16.58 -4.86 -8.37
N THR A 59 16.90 -5.68 -9.38
CA THR A 59 17.23 -7.10 -9.16
C THR A 59 18.47 -7.30 -8.29
N LYS A 60 19.36 -6.31 -8.20
CA LYS A 60 20.53 -6.32 -7.31
C LYS A 60 20.14 -6.17 -5.83
N MET A 61 18.91 -5.72 -5.55
CA MET A 61 18.40 -5.48 -4.21
C MET A 61 17.50 -6.64 -3.73
N GLY A 62 17.80 -7.87 -4.13
CA GLY A 62 17.09 -9.07 -3.65
C GLY A 62 15.76 -9.38 -4.36
N TRP A 63 15.51 -8.78 -5.51
CA TRP A 63 14.33 -9.06 -6.32
C TRP A 63 14.68 -9.98 -7.50
N GLY A 64 13.89 -11.03 -7.69
CA GLY A 64 13.97 -11.89 -8.87
C GLY A 64 13.58 -11.19 -10.16
N GLY A 65 13.76 -11.87 -11.28
CA GLY A 65 13.23 -11.46 -12.56
C GLY A 65 11.69 -11.37 -12.53
N GLN A 66 11.12 -10.61 -13.48
CA GLN A 66 9.68 -10.49 -13.63
C GLN A 66 9.10 -11.79 -14.18
N GLU A 67 8.16 -12.38 -13.46
CA GLU A 67 7.43 -13.58 -13.85
C GLU A 67 6.01 -13.22 -14.32
N THR A 68 5.22 -14.21 -14.75
CA THR A 68 3.90 -13.92 -15.33
C THR A 68 2.97 -13.18 -14.36
N LYS A 69 3.02 -13.51 -13.06
CA LYS A 69 2.06 -13.00 -12.05
C LYS A 69 2.71 -12.38 -10.82
N HIS A 70 4.02 -12.42 -10.69
CA HIS A 70 4.73 -11.99 -9.48
C HIS A 70 6.22 -11.77 -9.73
N ARG A 71 6.93 -11.28 -8.72
CA ARG A 71 8.38 -11.38 -8.55
C ARG A 71 8.68 -12.04 -7.22
N CYS A 72 9.74 -12.83 -7.16
CA CYS A 72 10.17 -13.44 -5.91
C CYS A 72 11.18 -12.56 -5.17
N PHE A 73 11.13 -12.61 -3.82
CA PHE A 73 12.30 -12.29 -3.02
C PHE A 73 13.36 -13.35 -3.25
N VAL A 74 14.58 -12.93 -3.56
CA VAL A 74 15.73 -13.81 -3.84
C VAL A 74 16.85 -13.49 -2.87
N GLY A 75 17.32 -14.51 -2.15
CA GLY A 75 18.31 -14.34 -1.06
C GLY A 75 17.65 -14.01 0.26
N SER A 76 18.45 -13.49 1.19
CA SER A 76 18.02 -13.20 2.56
C SER A 76 17.41 -11.81 2.75
N ASN A 77 17.48 -10.93 1.74
CA ASN A 77 16.96 -9.57 1.81
C ASN A 77 16.34 -9.16 0.49
N ALA A 78 15.26 -8.37 0.56
CA ALA A 78 14.73 -7.62 -0.58
C ALA A 78 14.42 -6.19 -0.14
N GLU A 79 14.72 -5.20 -0.99
CA GLU A 79 14.63 -3.79 -0.62
C GLU A 79 13.84 -2.96 -1.63
N LEU A 80 13.12 -1.96 -1.09
CA LEU A 80 12.46 -0.88 -1.83
C LEU A 80 12.92 0.45 -1.27
N SER A 81 13.52 1.30 -2.10
CA SER A 81 13.90 2.67 -1.74
C SER A 81 12.94 3.64 -2.43
N LEU A 82 11.99 4.18 -1.69
CA LEU A 82 10.89 5.01 -2.19
C LEU A 82 11.01 6.45 -1.67
N TYR A 83 10.87 7.42 -2.55
CA TYR A 83 10.61 8.81 -2.20
C TYR A 83 9.10 9.05 -2.26
N VAL A 84 8.50 9.35 -1.11
CA VAL A 84 7.04 9.46 -0.93
C VAL A 84 6.71 10.86 -0.46
N PRO A 85 6.34 11.77 -1.37
CA PRO A 85 6.07 13.16 -1.00
C PRO A 85 5.00 13.30 0.10
N ASP A 86 5.22 14.25 1.00
CA ASP A 86 4.28 14.60 2.07
C ASP A 86 3.94 13.44 3.03
N ILE A 87 4.87 12.47 3.21
CA ILE A 87 4.66 11.35 4.12
C ILE A 87 5.24 11.62 5.52
N THR A 88 6.16 12.56 5.66
CA THR A 88 6.88 12.86 6.91
C THR A 88 5.92 12.98 8.09
N ALA A 89 6.25 12.30 9.20
CA ALA A 89 5.49 12.29 10.45
C ALA A 89 4.03 11.77 10.31
N GLN A 90 3.73 10.98 9.28
CA GLN A 90 2.41 10.36 9.10
C GLN A 90 2.47 8.86 9.38
N GLN A 91 1.46 8.32 10.06
CA GLN A 91 1.29 6.88 10.20
C GLN A 91 0.78 6.28 8.89
N VAL A 92 1.44 5.21 8.42
CA VAL A 92 1.15 4.55 7.16
C VAL A 92 0.95 3.05 7.38
N GLN A 93 0.11 2.43 6.57
CA GLN A 93 0.03 0.98 6.45
C GLN A 93 0.64 0.56 5.12
N LEU A 94 1.55 -0.41 5.19
CA LEU A 94 2.12 -1.12 4.04
C LEU A 94 1.35 -2.41 3.86
N PHE A 95 0.86 -2.65 2.65
CA PHE A 95 0.14 -3.86 2.25
C PHE A 95 1.00 -4.60 1.22
N VAL A 96 1.22 -5.88 1.47
CA VAL A 96 2.00 -6.76 0.59
C VAL A 96 1.16 -7.99 0.25
N HIS A 97 0.68 -8.08 -0.99
CA HIS A 97 -0.02 -9.25 -1.50
C HIS A 97 1.00 -10.26 -1.98
N ALA A 98 1.21 -11.32 -1.21
CA ALA A 98 2.28 -12.29 -1.44
C ALA A 98 1.86 -13.72 -1.07
N THR A 99 2.73 -14.66 -1.41
CA THR A 99 2.68 -16.06 -0.99
C THR A 99 4.09 -16.43 -0.52
N GLY A 100 4.22 -16.97 0.68
CA GLY A 100 5.49 -17.48 1.20
C GLY A 100 6.00 -18.65 0.35
N VAL A 101 7.33 -18.71 0.18
CA VAL A 101 8.02 -19.84 -0.45
C VAL A 101 8.91 -20.50 0.61
N PHE A 102 8.55 -21.69 1.06
CA PHE A 102 9.16 -22.36 2.18
C PHE A 102 9.21 -23.88 1.99
N LYS A 103 10.01 -24.56 2.82
CA LYS A 103 10.14 -26.02 2.78
C LYS A 103 8.82 -26.70 3.14
N PRO A 104 8.51 -27.89 2.57
CA PRO A 104 7.28 -28.62 2.86
C PRO A 104 7.10 -29.02 4.34
N ASP A 105 8.19 -29.13 5.09
CA ASP A 105 8.21 -29.49 6.52
C ASP A 105 8.11 -28.29 7.46
N THR A 106 8.09 -27.07 6.93
CA THR A 106 7.89 -25.82 7.70
C THR A 106 6.47 -25.30 7.56
N LYS A 107 6.01 -24.51 8.54
CA LYS A 107 4.64 -23.98 8.52
C LYS A 107 4.49 -22.75 7.64
N CYS A 108 5.53 -21.95 7.54
CA CYS A 108 5.50 -20.67 6.82
C CYS A 108 6.92 -20.18 6.52
N GLN A 109 7.00 -19.13 5.72
CA GLN A 109 8.19 -18.32 5.56
C GLN A 109 8.17 -17.14 6.53
N ASN A 110 9.14 -17.09 7.44
CA ASN A 110 9.30 -15.94 8.31
C ASN A 110 9.98 -14.79 7.57
N ILE A 111 9.38 -13.60 7.67
CA ILE A 111 9.88 -12.37 7.05
C ILE A 111 9.77 -11.22 8.04
N ASP A 112 10.90 -10.61 8.37
CA ASP A 112 10.96 -9.39 9.15
C ASP A 112 10.89 -8.17 8.23
N VAL A 113 10.04 -7.22 8.58
CA VAL A 113 9.85 -5.98 7.82
C VAL A 113 10.49 -4.83 8.57
N TYR A 114 11.50 -4.24 7.94
CA TYR A 114 12.17 -3.04 8.45
C TYR A 114 11.79 -1.83 7.60
N VAL A 115 11.60 -0.70 8.27
CA VAL A 115 11.47 0.61 7.62
C VAL A 115 12.46 1.58 8.27
N ASN A 116 13.34 2.18 7.46
CA ASN A 116 14.42 3.04 7.93
C ASN A 116 15.21 2.38 9.09
N ASP A 117 15.61 1.12 8.89
CA ASP A 117 16.33 0.25 9.83
C ASP A 117 15.59 -0.09 11.15
N THR A 118 14.33 0.29 11.27
CA THR A 118 13.49 -0.08 12.42
C THR A 118 12.59 -1.25 12.06
N LEU A 119 12.61 -2.32 12.88
CA LEU A 119 11.67 -3.44 12.74
C LEU A 119 10.24 -2.95 13.02
N VAL A 120 9.35 -3.12 12.06
CA VAL A 120 7.95 -2.67 12.18
C VAL A 120 6.96 -3.81 12.23
N GLU A 121 7.31 -4.98 11.67
CA GLU A 121 6.43 -6.15 11.65
C GLU A 121 7.22 -7.44 11.42
N GLN A 122 6.64 -8.57 11.84
CA GLN A 122 7.16 -9.92 11.58
C GLN A 122 6.02 -10.77 11.01
N TRP A 123 6.23 -11.33 9.83
CA TRP A 123 5.23 -12.13 9.15
C TRP A 123 5.62 -13.61 9.11
N CYS A 124 4.64 -14.47 9.33
CA CYS A 124 4.71 -15.89 9.01
C CYS A 124 3.82 -16.10 7.77
N MET A 125 4.44 -16.11 6.59
CA MET A 125 3.72 -16.24 5.31
C MET A 125 3.45 -17.69 5.00
N ASP A 126 2.26 -18.19 5.32
CA ASP A 126 1.85 -19.59 5.15
C ASP A 126 0.97 -19.82 3.90
N SER A 127 0.33 -18.77 3.41
CA SER A 127 -0.64 -18.82 2.31
C SER A 127 -0.52 -17.61 1.40
N ARG A 128 -1.36 -17.57 0.37
CA ARG A 128 -1.56 -16.35 -0.41
C ARG A 128 -2.51 -15.44 0.35
N ASP A 129 -1.98 -14.31 0.82
CA ASP A 129 -2.75 -13.33 1.57
C ASP A 129 -2.20 -11.91 1.38
N ILE A 130 -2.86 -10.94 2.01
CA ILE A 130 -2.39 -9.56 2.14
C ILE A 130 -1.77 -9.40 3.53
N TYR A 131 -0.45 -9.31 3.57
CA TYR A 131 0.31 -9.06 4.78
C TYR A 131 0.41 -7.57 5.03
N VAL A 132 0.15 -7.14 6.27
CA VAL A 132 0.05 -5.71 6.60
C VAL A 132 1.07 -5.35 7.67
N ALA A 133 1.87 -4.31 7.41
CA ALA A 133 2.72 -3.68 8.41
C ALA A 133 2.23 -2.26 8.72
N THR A 134 2.17 -1.91 9.99
CA THR A 134 1.89 -0.53 10.41
C THR A 134 3.19 0.20 10.66
N ILE A 135 3.45 1.22 9.86
CA ILE A 135 4.65 2.07 9.96
C ILE A 135 4.31 3.26 10.86
N PRO A 136 4.89 3.36 12.07
CA PRO A 136 4.61 4.45 12.99
C PRO A 136 5.12 5.79 12.46
N ALA A 137 4.42 6.88 12.77
CA ALA A 137 4.76 8.23 12.31
C ALA A 137 6.15 8.70 12.78
N ASN A 138 6.60 8.25 13.95
CA ASN A 138 7.87 8.68 14.53
C ASN A 138 9.12 8.11 13.84
N ILE A 139 8.99 7.05 13.04
CA ILE A 139 10.11 6.51 12.25
C ILE A 139 10.16 7.07 10.82
N ILE A 140 9.11 7.79 10.41
CA ILE A 140 9.05 8.48 9.12
C ILE A 140 9.54 9.92 9.32
N THR A 141 10.85 10.09 9.34
CA THR A 141 11.50 11.39 9.62
C THR A 141 11.74 12.24 8.37
N SER A 142 11.55 11.65 7.19
CA SER A 142 11.66 12.31 5.87
C SER A 142 10.74 11.65 4.86
N ASP A 143 10.65 12.22 3.67
CA ASP A 143 9.91 11.64 2.55
C ASP A 143 10.64 10.46 1.88
N ALA A 144 11.87 10.16 2.29
CA ALA A 144 12.63 8.99 1.85
C ALA A 144 12.35 7.80 2.78
N LEU A 145 11.83 6.71 2.21
CA LEU A 145 11.57 5.45 2.90
C LEU A 145 12.44 4.34 2.31
N ASN A 146 13.18 3.66 3.18
CA ASN A 146 13.83 2.40 2.86
C ASN A 146 13.06 1.27 3.52
N ILE A 147 12.43 0.40 2.73
CA ILE A 147 11.67 -0.76 3.18
C ILE A 147 12.49 -2.00 2.86
N ARG A 148 12.87 -2.76 3.90
CA ARG A 148 13.67 -3.96 3.77
C ARG A 148 12.92 -5.15 4.34
N PHE A 149 12.81 -6.20 3.53
CA PHE A 149 12.26 -7.50 3.89
C PHE A 149 13.43 -8.45 4.15
N VAL A 150 13.56 -8.93 5.37
CA VAL A 150 14.60 -9.89 5.77
C VAL A 150 13.97 -11.27 5.84
N ILE A 151 14.46 -12.18 5.01
CA ILE A 151 13.98 -13.55 4.88
C ILE A 151 14.86 -14.45 5.77
N GLU A 152 14.29 -15.03 6.82
CA GLU A 152 15.03 -15.82 7.80
C GLU A 152 15.70 -17.06 7.18
N SER A 153 14.98 -17.81 6.37
CA SER A 153 15.45 -19.06 5.77
C SER A 153 14.96 -19.20 4.32
N PRO A 154 15.59 -18.54 3.35
CA PRO A 154 15.20 -18.66 1.95
C PRO A 154 15.26 -20.11 1.48
N TYR A 155 14.24 -20.56 0.76
CA TYR A 155 14.12 -21.94 0.31
C TYR A 155 14.68 -22.13 -1.10
N ILE A 156 15.57 -23.09 -1.26
CA ILE A 156 16.05 -23.57 -2.57
C ILE A 156 15.29 -24.84 -2.90
N SER A 157 14.42 -24.78 -3.91
CA SER A 157 13.64 -25.93 -4.35
C SER A 157 14.45 -26.83 -5.28
N PRO A 158 14.06 -28.12 -5.44
CA PRO A 158 14.74 -29.01 -6.37
C PRO A 158 14.68 -28.57 -7.85
N ILE A 159 13.69 -27.70 -8.19
CA ILE A 159 13.45 -27.24 -9.56
C ILE A 159 13.89 -25.80 -9.79
N ASP A 160 14.28 -25.08 -8.76
CA ASP A 160 14.75 -23.70 -8.83
C ASP A 160 15.93 -23.51 -7.87
N SER A 161 17.12 -23.29 -8.41
CA SER A 161 18.35 -23.12 -7.64
C SER A 161 18.45 -21.79 -6.90
N ARG A 162 17.51 -20.87 -7.13
CA ARG A 162 17.50 -19.57 -6.43
C ARG A 162 16.99 -19.75 -4.98
N PRO A 163 17.60 -19.09 -3.99
CA PRO A 163 17.08 -19.04 -2.63
C PRO A 163 15.87 -18.10 -2.58
N LEU A 164 14.65 -18.64 -2.54
CA LEU A 164 13.39 -17.89 -2.63
C LEU A 164 12.79 -17.66 -1.23
N GLY A 165 12.23 -16.46 -1.01
CA GLY A 165 11.53 -16.10 0.23
C GLY A 165 10.03 -16.00 0.07
N ALA A 166 9.55 -15.17 -0.86
CA ALA A 166 8.13 -15.00 -1.13
C ALA A 166 7.89 -14.62 -2.59
N ALA A 167 6.74 -14.98 -3.14
CA ALA A 167 6.24 -14.56 -4.44
C ALA A 167 5.29 -13.37 -4.24
N VAL A 168 5.76 -12.16 -4.55
CA VAL A 168 5.05 -10.90 -4.36
C VAL A 168 4.31 -10.51 -5.62
N ARG A 169 3.02 -10.20 -5.49
CA ARG A 169 2.13 -9.77 -6.58
C ARG A 169 1.95 -8.27 -6.62
N GLU A 170 1.69 -7.66 -5.46
CA GLU A 170 1.38 -6.25 -5.34
C GLU A 170 1.90 -5.71 -4.02
N ILE A 171 2.35 -4.45 -4.05
CA ILE A 171 2.66 -3.68 -2.85
C ILE A 171 2.00 -2.31 -3.00
N TYR A 172 1.34 -1.84 -1.93
CA TYR A 172 0.84 -0.48 -1.86
C TYR A 172 0.86 0.05 -0.43
N MET A 173 0.78 1.36 -0.28
CA MET A 173 0.73 2.03 1.02
C MET A 173 -0.47 2.94 1.11
N GLU A 174 -1.08 3.02 2.31
CA GLU A 174 -2.19 3.91 2.63
C GLU A 174 -1.89 4.72 3.89
N LYS A 175 -2.33 5.98 3.92
CA LYS A 175 -2.30 6.79 5.16
C LYS A 175 -3.32 6.23 6.14
N LYS A 176 -2.87 5.93 7.36
CA LYS A 176 -3.79 5.53 8.43
C LYS A 176 -4.41 6.78 9.04
N PHE A 177 -5.60 7.14 8.61
CA PHE A 177 -6.35 8.22 9.25
C PHE A 177 -6.68 7.86 10.69
N ALA A 178 -6.44 8.78 11.64
CA ALA A 178 -6.81 8.56 13.03
C ALA A 178 -8.31 8.22 13.09
N GLN A 179 -8.67 7.17 13.85
CA GLN A 179 -10.06 6.68 13.98
C GLN A 179 -11.07 7.81 14.34
N LYS A 180 -10.59 8.86 15.03
CA LYS A 180 -11.37 10.05 15.38
C LYS A 180 -11.84 10.83 14.12
N THR A 181 -11.01 10.88 13.08
CA THR A 181 -11.33 11.55 11.80
C THR A 181 -12.33 10.72 10.99
N ARG A 182 -12.16 9.38 10.95
CA ARG A 182 -13.12 8.48 10.30
C ARG A 182 -14.52 8.59 10.90
N LYS A 183 -14.63 8.60 12.24
CA LYS A 183 -15.93 8.78 12.94
C LYS A 183 -16.53 10.16 12.66
N LYS A 184 -15.72 11.21 12.54
CA LYS A 184 -16.20 12.57 12.27
C LYS A 184 -16.69 12.72 10.81
N ILE A 185 -15.95 12.17 9.84
CA ILE A 185 -16.34 12.16 8.42
C ILE A 185 -17.59 11.29 8.22
N SER A 186 -17.62 10.09 8.77
CA SER A 186 -18.78 9.21 8.70
C SER A 186 -20.04 9.89 9.28
N ARG A 187 -19.94 10.54 10.44
CA ARG A 187 -21.04 11.27 11.08
C ARG A 187 -21.47 12.46 10.23
N TRP A 188 -20.52 13.25 9.71
CA TRP A 188 -20.82 14.39 8.84
C TRP A 188 -21.50 13.96 7.52
N VAL A 189 -21.05 12.87 6.90
CA VAL A 189 -21.66 12.29 5.70
C VAL A 189 -23.09 11.79 6.02
N GLN A 190 -23.27 11.12 7.14
CA GLN A 190 -24.57 10.64 7.58
C GLN A 190 -25.56 11.80 7.80
N ASP A 191 -25.13 12.85 8.50
CA ASP A 191 -25.96 14.05 8.78
C ASP A 191 -26.32 14.80 7.47
N LYS A 192 -25.39 14.88 6.53
CA LYS A 192 -25.59 15.62 5.25
C LYS A 192 -26.42 14.85 4.23
N LEU A 193 -26.27 13.51 4.13
CA LEU A 193 -26.94 12.71 3.11
C LEU A 193 -28.27 12.11 3.60
N PHE A 194 -28.37 11.79 4.87
CA PHE A 194 -29.53 11.03 5.40
C PHE A 194 -30.31 11.77 6.49
N GLY A 195 -29.82 12.92 6.94
CA GLY A 195 -30.41 13.63 8.07
C GLY A 195 -30.34 12.78 9.34
N ASN A 196 -31.28 12.98 10.27
CA ASN A 196 -31.36 12.19 11.52
C ASN A 196 -31.99 10.79 11.36
N LYS A 197 -32.06 10.25 10.15
CA LYS A 197 -32.58 8.88 9.95
C LYS A 197 -31.48 7.86 10.24
N PRO A 198 -31.75 6.81 11.03
CA PRO A 198 -30.79 5.73 11.26
C PRO A 198 -30.49 5.02 9.92
N MET A 199 -29.22 4.68 9.69
CA MET A 199 -28.84 3.87 8.53
C MET A 199 -29.59 2.53 8.56
N PRO A 200 -30.11 2.04 7.41
CA PRO A 200 -30.62 0.67 7.34
C PRO A 200 -29.50 -0.28 7.73
N GLU A 201 -29.77 -1.14 8.70
CA GLU A 201 -28.86 -2.22 9.11
C GLU A 201 -28.68 -3.17 7.92
N TYR A 202 -27.58 -3.03 7.18
CA TYR A 202 -27.13 -4.08 6.28
C TYR A 202 -26.61 -5.21 7.15
N GLY A 203 -27.45 -6.23 7.35
CA GLY A 203 -27.15 -7.38 8.16
C GLY A 203 -25.89 -8.08 7.71
N MET A 204 -24.82 -7.96 8.49
CA MET A 204 -23.76 -8.96 8.53
C MET A 204 -24.36 -10.18 9.24
N GLN A 205 -24.94 -11.10 8.47
CA GLN A 205 -25.24 -12.44 8.97
C GLN A 205 -23.91 -13.14 9.22
N ASN A 206 -23.45 -13.08 10.46
CA ASN A 206 -22.48 -14.04 10.97
C ASN A 206 -23.14 -15.42 10.88
N LYS A 207 -22.75 -16.22 9.87
CA LYS A 207 -23.00 -17.65 9.87
C LYS A 207 -22.14 -18.28 10.96
N GLU A 208 -22.63 -18.32 12.17
CA GLU A 208 -22.17 -19.30 13.16
C GLU A 208 -22.50 -20.70 12.61
N SER A 209 -21.48 -21.43 12.21
CA SER A 209 -21.57 -22.84 11.87
C SER A 209 -21.80 -23.63 13.17
N GLU A 210 -23.05 -24.00 13.43
CA GLU A 210 -23.38 -25.05 14.41
C GLU A 210 -22.70 -26.38 14.00
N THR A 211 -21.62 -26.70 14.68
CA THR A 211 -21.05 -28.04 14.66
C THR A 211 -21.89 -28.93 15.56
N LYS A 212 -22.92 -29.61 15.02
CA LYS A 212 -23.62 -30.69 15.71
C LYS A 212 -22.70 -31.90 15.80
N THR A 213 -22.20 -32.12 16.98
CA THR A 213 -21.63 -33.37 17.45
C THR A 213 -22.71 -34.45 17.45
N ASN A 214 -22.66 -35.42 16.54
CA ASN A 214 -23.38 -36.66 16.67
C ASN A 214 -22.44 -37.75 17.18
N ALA A 215 -22.55 -38.03 18.48
CA ALA A 215 -22.08 -39.28 19.09
C ALA A 215 -23.11 -40.38 18.79
N LYS A 216 -22.65 -41.43 18.14
CA LYS A 216 -23.09 -42.81 18.36
C LYS A 216 -22.04 -43.78 17.79
#